data_2f80dd9d8cf97178f86a53d999a47c18
#
_entry.id   2f80dd9d8cf97178f86a53d999a47c18
#
_cell.length_a   1.000
_cell.length_b   1.000
_cell.length_c   1.000
_cell.angle_alpha   90.00
_cell.angle_beta   90.00
_cell.angle_gamma   90.00
#
_symmetry.space_group_name_H-M   'P 1'
#
loop_
_entity.id
_entity.type
_entity.pdbx_description
1 polymer ?
#
loop_
_entity_poly.entity_id
_entity_poly.type
_entity_poly.pdbx_seq_one_letter_code
_entity_poly.pdbx_strand_id
1 'polypeptide(L)'
;KEGKGVFVQPAFDNSGSKLAFLYTDDKKEQDYTMALWVSENAGEARELVSRTTTGLPEGWVVSPNQRLSFSDDASRLFFGTAPAPLRKDSTILDANRPNVQVWNWNEPVQYTVQHYNVKRDLKKAYAAVYQLDNNKLVQIADVELPDAQLPVKGMGDWALVSTSKPYSLSSMWEGRTRSDYYKVSLATGERTLIAEADYAGYR
;
A
#
# COMPACT_ATOMS: atom_id res chain seq x y z
N LYS A 1 -24.83 -3.15 3.03
CA LYS A 1 -24.73 -4.61 3.28
C LYS A 1 -25.00 -4.88 4.76
N GLU A 2 -26.09 -5.52 5.09
CA GLU A 2 -26.26 -6.19 6.37
C GLU A 2 -25.44 -7.47 6.33
N GLY A 3 -24.28 -7.50 6.94
CA GLY A 3 -23.38 -8.66 6.90
C GLY A 3 -22.53 -8.77 8.15
N LYS A 4 -22.12 -9.98 8.47
CA LYS A 4 -21.19 -10.32 9.56
C LYS A 4 -19.73 -10.01 9.15
N GLY A 5 -19.47 -8.85 8.56
CA GLY A 5 -18.14 -8.43 8.12
C GLY A 5 -17.47 -7.48 9.11
N VAL A 6 -16.16 -7.37 9.01
CA VAL A 6 -15.35 -6.37 9.70
C VAL A 6 -15.22 -5.14 8.79
N PHE A 7 -15.57 -3.96 9.32
CA PHE A 7 -15.49 -2.69 8.64
C PHE A 7 -14.38 -1.85 9.27
N VAL A 8 -13.46 -1.36 8.47
CA VAL A 8 -12.30 -0.58 8.94
C VAL A 8 -12.02 0.62 8.04
N GLN A 9 -11.22 1.56 8.53
CA GLN A 9 -10.70 2.71 7.77
C GLN A 9 -11.83 3.60 7.17
N PRO A 10 -12.87 4.01 7.92
CA PRO A 10 -13.84 4.94 7.37
C PRO A 10 -13.17 6.28 7.06
N ALA A 11 -13.42 6.82 5.88
CA ALA A 11 -12.94 8.11 5.43
C ALA A 11 -14.08 8.89 4.78
N PHE A 12 -14.29 10.13 5.22
CA PHE A 12 -15.23 11.06 4.60
C PHE A 12 -14.48 12.00 3.67
N ASP A 13 -15.17 12.44 2.63
CA ASP A 13 -14.75 13.58 1.83
C ASP A 13 -14.95 14.89 2.62
N ASN A 14 -14.43 16.01 2.12
CA ASN A 14 -14.53 17.30 2.79
C ASN A 14 -15.96 17.81 2.95
N SER A 15 -16.87 17.41 2.07
CA SER A 15 -18.29 17.81 2.11
C SER A 15 -19.13 16.92 3.03
N GLY A 16 -18.62 15.75 3.42
CA GLY A 16 -19.37 14.73 4.15
C GLY A 16 -20.41 13.98 3.29
N SER A 17 -20.39 14.18 1.97
CA SER A 17 -21.34 13.55 1.05
C SER A 17 -20.93 12.15 0.61
N LYS A 18 -19.64 11.82 0.71
CA LYS A 18 -19.06 10.53 0.34
C LYS A 18 -18.38 9.89 1.54
N LEU A 19 -18.63 8.60 1.75
CA LEU A 19 -17.97 7.77 2.75
C LEU A 19 -17.33 6.58 2.07
N ALA A 20 -16.01 6.48 2.16
CA ALA A 20 -15.28 5.30 1.76
C ALA A 20 -14.86 4.47 2.97
N PHE A 21 -14.83 3.16 2.82
CA PHE A 21 -14.41 2.24 3.87
C PHE A 21 -13.90 0.93 3.28
N LEU A 22 -13.14 0.20 4.07
CA LEU A 22 -12.74 -1.17 3.76
C LEU A 22 -13.62 -2.14 4.53
N TYR A 23 -14.01 -3.24 3.89
CA TYR A 23 -14.71 -4.31 4.56
C TYR A 23 -14.17 -5.68 4.13
N THR A 24 -14.35 -6.65 5.02
CA THR A 24 -14.06 -8.05 4.72
C THR A 24 -15.07 -8.95 5.42
N ASP A 25 -15.45 -10.03 4.77
CA ASP A 25 -16.18 -11.16 5.35
C ASP A 25 -15.26 -12.37 5.61
N ASP A 26 -13.97 -12.24 5.22
CA ASP A 26 -12.94 -13.24 5.55
C ASP A 26 -12.65 -13.25 7.05
N LYS A 27 -12.91 -14.39 7.71
CA LYS A 27 -12.64 -14.58 9.14
C LYS A 27 -11.18 -14.38 9.54
N LYS A 28 -10.26 -14.46 8.59
CA LYS A 28 -8.81 -14.23 8.80
C LYS A 28 -8.39 -12.79 8.51
N GLU A 29 -9.33 -11.94 8.11
CA GLU A 29 -9.09 -10.52 7.81
C GLU A 29 -7.92 -10.29 6.84
N GLN A 30 -7.82 -11.09 5.79
CA GLN A 30 -6.69 -11.04 4.83
C GLN A 30 -7.08 -10.53 3.45
N ASP A 31 -8.37 -10.42 3.17
CA ASP A 31 -8.89 -9.98 1.87
C ASP A 31 -9.93 -8.89 2.09
N TYR A 32 -9.52 -7.65 1.86
CA TYR A 32 -10.37 -6.48 2.03
C TYR A 32 -10.88 -5.97 0.69
N THR A 33 -12.11 -5.52 0.71
CA THR A 33 -12.75 -4.83 -0.42
C THR A 33 -12.97 -3.37 -0.04
N MET A 34 -12.66 -2.44 -0.94
CA MET A 34 -12.94 -1.02 -0.76
C MET A 34 -14.30 -0.68 -1.35
N ALA A 35 -15.15 -0.03 -0.57
CA ALA A 35 -16.47 0.40 -0.96
C ALA A 35 -16.67 1.91 -0.74
N LEU A 36 -17.56 2.49 -1.54
CA LEU A 36 -17.97 3.88 -1.48
C LEU A 36 -19.48 3.98 -1.29
N TRP A 37 -19.90 4.74 -0.29
CA TRP A 37 -21.26 5.20 -0.11
C TRP A 37 -21.36 6.69 -0.47
N VAL A 38 -22.43 7.07 -1.16
CA VAL A 38 -22.71 8.46 -1.55
C VAL A 38 -24.09 8.84 -1.06
N SER A 39 -24.21 10.00 -0.41
CA SER A 39 -25.46 10.46 0.23
C SER A 39 -26.64 10.59 -0.73
N GLU A 40 -26.37 10.97 -1.99
CA GLU A 40 -27.40 11.11 -3.03
C GLU A 40 -28.03 9.77 -3.46
N ASN A 41 -27.28 8.66 -3.30
CA ASN A 41 -27.72 7.30 -3.62
C ASN A 41 -28.22 6.57 -2.39
N ALA A 42 -29.14 7.18 -1.64
CA ALA A 42 -29.63 6.74 -0.35
C ALA A 42 -29.86 5.21 -0.26
N GLY A 43 -28.88 4.45 0.18
CA GLY A 43 -29.08 3.08 0.58
C GLY A 43 -27.92 2.12 0.38
N GLU A 44 -27.19 2.12 -0.72
CA GLU A 44 -26.19 1.07 -0.96
C GLU A 44 -24.78 1.60 -1.24
N ALA A 45 -23.80 1.00 -0.57
CA ALA A 45 -22.39 1.25 -0.88
C ALA A 45 -21.99 0.47 -2.14
N ARG A 46 -21.33 1.15 -3.07
CA ARG A 46 -20.77 0.56 -4.29
C ARG A 46 -19.38 0.02 -3.98
N GLU A 47 -19.12 -1.20 -4.40
CA GLU A 47 -17.76 -1.75 -4.42
C GLU A 47 -16.89 -1.01 -5.45
N LEU A 48 -15.71 -0.58 -5.04
CA LEU A 48 -14.74 0.10 -5.90
C LEU A 48 -13.58 -0.80 -6.28
N VAL A 49 -12.95 -1.41 -5.28
CA VAL A 49 -11.74 -2.23 -5.47
C VAL A 49 -11.86 -3.51 -4.66
N SER A 50 -11.70 -4.62 -5.35
CA SER A 50 -11.53 -5.95 -4.78
C SER A 50 -10.31 -6.63 -5.39
N ARG A 51 -10.01 -7.82 -4.95
CA ARG A 51 -8.88 -8.63 -5.44
C ARG A 51 -8.86 -8.84 -6.96
N THR A 52 -10.02 -8.76 -7.61
CA THR A 52 -10.17 -8.98 -9.06
C THR A 52 -10.19 -7.71 -9.87
N THR A 53 -10.04 -6.54 -9.24
CA THR A 53 -10.13 -5.25 -9.93
C THR A 53 -8.93 -5.03 -10.85
N THR A 54 -9.21 -4.65 -12.09
CA THR A 54 -8.18 -4.31 -13.08
C THR A 54 -7.31 -3.15 -12.60
N GLY A 55 -6.00 -3.28 -12.76
CA GLY A 55 -5.02 -2.28 -12.30
C GLY A 55 -4.38 -2.63 -10.95
N LEU A 56 -4.93 -3.58 -10.21
CA LEU A 56 -4.26 -4.18 -9.05
C LEU A 56 -3.22 -5.19 -9.55
N PRO A 57 -1.97 -5.18 -9.03
CA PRO A 57 -0.97 -6.17 -9.39
C PRO A 57 -1.44 -7.60 -9.07
N GLU A 58 -1.03 -8.56 -9.88
CA GLU A 58 -1.40 -9.97 -9.67
C GLU A 58 -0.96 -10.46 -8.28
N GLY A 59 -1.85 -11.13 -7.58
CA GLY A 59 -1.60 -11.63 -6.23
C GLY A 59 -1.62 -10.58 -5.13
N TRP A 60 -2.02 -9.34 -5.44
CA TRP A 60 -2.17 -8.28 -4.43
C TRP A 60 -3.61 -8.15 -3.95
N VAL A 61 -3.75 -7.51 -2.79
CA VAL A 61 -5.03 -7.21 -2.13
C VAL A 61 -5.04 -5.79 -1.58
N VAL A 62 -6.23 -5.26 -1.32
CA VAL A 62 -6.38 -4.01 -0.57
C VAL A 62 -5.92 -4.24 0.86
N SER A 63 -5.06 -3.35 1.36
CA SER A 63 -4.46 -3.46 2.69
C SER A 63 -5.09 -2.48 3.67
N PRO A 64 -5.47 -2.92 4.87
CA PRO A 64 -5.96 -2.03 5.93
C PRO A 64 -4.83 -1.28 6.65
N ASN A 65 -3.56 -1.54 6.30
CA ASN A 65 -2.41 -1.00 7.02
C ASN A 65 -1.99 0.41 6.54
N GLN A 66 -2.62 0.93 5.52
CA GLN A 66 -2.45 2.32 5.07
C GLN A 66 -3.79 3.05 5.13
N ARG A 67 -3.78 4.27 5.61
CA ARG A 67 -4.97 5.08 5.78
C ARG A 67 -5.64 5.38 4.43
N LEU A 68 -6.97 5.19 4.41
CA LEU A 68 -7.82 5.62 3.32
C LEU A 68 -8.05 7.14 3.39
N SER A 69 -7.91 7.85 2.28
CA SER A 69 -8.13 9.30 2.24
C SER A 69 -8.60 9.80 0.87
N PHE A 70 -9.54 10.73 0.87
CA PHE A 70 -9.94 11.45 -0.33
C PHE A 70 -8.95 12.56 -0.68
N SER A 71 -8.89 12.92 -1.96
CA SER A 71 -8.38 14.22 -2.39
C SER A 71 -9.33 15.35 -1.94
N ASP A 72 -8.82 16.58 -1.89
CA ASP A 72 -9.58 17.73 -1.40
C ASP A 72 -10.86 18.01 -2.23
N ASP A 73 -10.82 17.71 -3.53
CA ASP A 73 -11.93 17.78 -4.47
C ASP A 73 -12.81 16.53 -4.53
N ALA A 74 -12.50 15.51 -3.73
CA ALA A 74 -13.19 14.23 -3.71
C ALA A 74 -13.28 13.50 -5.06
N SER A 75 -12.34 13.77 -5.99
CA SER A 75 -12.22 13.08 -7.29
C SER A 75 -11.38 11.80 -7.20
N ARG A 76 -10.53 11.71 -6.21
CA ARG A 76 -9.56 10.61 -6.01
C ARG A 76 -9.65 10.04 -4.61
N LEU A 77 -9.38 8.74 -4.51
CA LEU A 77 -9.32 8.03 -3.24
C LEU A 77 -7.98 7.30 -3.13
N PHE A 78 -7.16 7.70 -2.16
CA PHE A 78 -5.86 7.08 -1.89
C PHE A 78 -6.02 5.99 -0.84
N PHE A 79 -5.34 4.86 -1.05
CA PHE A 79 -5.43 3.69 -0.18
C PHE A 79 -4.17 2.84 -0.28
N GLY A 80 -4.08 1.82 0.57
CA GLY A 80 -2.97 0.87 0.58
C GLY A 80 -3.30 -0.42 -0.13
N THR A 81 -2.30 -0.97 -0.81
CA THR A 81 -2.30 -2.31 -1.38
C THR A 81 -1.10 -3.08 -0.86
N ALA A 82 -1.17 -4.39 -0.85
CA ALA A 82 -0.05 -5.25 -0.46
C ALA A 82 -0.15 -6.61 -1.17
N PRO A 83 0.98 -7.33 -1.33
CA PRO A 83 0.92 -8.74 -1.69
C PRO A 83 0.02 -9.50 -0.72
N ALA A 84 -0.80 -10.40 -1.24
CA ALA A 84 -1.69 -11.20 -0.41
C ALA A 84 -0.89 -11.98 0.64
N PRO A 85 -1.26 -11.89 1.93
CA PRO A 85 -0.55 -12.59 2.97
C PRO A 85 -0.54 -14.10 2.73
N LEU A 86 0.60 -14.73 2.93
CA LEU A 86 0.69 -16.18 2.87
C LEU A 86 -0.15 -16.78 4.00
N ARG A 87 -1.12 -17.59 3.62
CA ARG A 87 -1.95 -18.31 4.60
C ARG A 87 -1.12 -19.39 5.28
N LYS A 88 -1.15 -19.35 6.60
CA LYS A 88 -0.52 -20.40 7.41
C LYS A 88 -1.19 -21.73 7.12
N ASP A 89 -0.41 -22.74 6.75
CA ASP A 89 -0.92 -24.10 6.62
C ASP A 89 -1.37 -24.61 8.00
N SER A 90 -2.66 -24.78 8.16
CA SER A 90 -3.27 -25.24 9.43
C SER A 90 -3.20 -26.77 9.62
N THR A 91 -2.75 -27.51 8.61
CA THR A 91 -2.59 -28.98 8.71
C THR A 91 -1.31 -29.36 9.47
N ILE A 92 -0.31 -28.44 9.52
CA ILE A 92 0.94 -28.65 10.21
C ILE A 92 0.86 -28.08 11.62
N LEU A 93 1.03 -28.91 12.64
CA LEU A 93 1.14 -28.48 14.03
C LEU A 93 2.34 -27.56 14.21
N ASP A 94 2.21 -26.52 15.03
CA ASP A 94 3.27 -25.54 15.27
C ASP A 94 4.57 -26.18 15.79
N ALA A 95 4.46 -27.24 16.58
CA ALA A 95 5.60 -28.02 17.08
C ALA A 95 6.39 -28.75 15.96
N ASN A 96 5.74 -29.02 14.84
CA ASN A 96 6.35 -29.72 13.70
C ASN A 96 6.86 -28.76 12.62
N ARG A 97 6.73 -27.44 12.82
CA ARG A 97 7.23 -26.45 11.87
C ARG A 97 8.73 -26.28 12.02
N PRO A 98 9.51 -26.43 10.96
CA PRO A 98 10.93 -26.16 11.02
C PRO A 98 11.18 -24.69 11.33
N ASN A 99 12.01 -24.43 12.33
CA ASN A 99 12.52 -23.08 12.62
C ASN A 99 13.91 -22.95 11.99
N VAL A 100 13.95 -22.51 10.74
CA VAL A 100 15.21 -22.34 10.00
C VAL A 100 15.56 -20.87 9.94
N GLN A 101 16.80 -20.55 10.35
CA GLN A 101 17.38 -19.22 10.19
C GLN A 101 18.46 -19.30 9.12
N VAL A 102 18.32 -18.47 8.08
CA VAL A 102 19.32 -18.38 7.02
C VAL A 102 20.11 -17.09 7.21
N TRP A 103 21.40 -17.25 7.46
CA TRP A 103 22.35 -16.14 7.60
C TRP A 103 23.12 -16.02 6.29
N ASN A 104 22.91 -14.93 5.56
CA ASN A 104 23.61 -14.65 4.31
C ASN A 104 24.49 -13.42 4.49
N TRP A 105 25.76 -13.52 4.11
CA TRP A 105 26.72 -12.42 4.18
C TRP A 105 26.36 -11.23 3.27
N ASN A 106 25.59 -11.49 2.23
CA ASN A 106 25.14 -10.47 1.25
C ASN A 106 23.76 -9.89 1.57
N GLU A 107 23.25 -10.11 2.78
CA GLU A 107 22.00 -9.52 3.21
C GLU A 107 22.21 -8.05 3.61
N PRO A 108 21.44 -7.10 3.01
CA PRO A 108 21.57 -5.68 3.34
C PRO A 108 21.05 -5.32 4.74
N VAL A 109 20.28 -6.20 5.36
CA VAL A 109 19.78 -6.06 6.72
C VAL A 109 20.12 -7.28 7.53
N GLN A 110 20.77 -7.09 8.67
CA GLN A 110 21.14 -8.19 9.56
C GLN A 110 19.90 -8.97 10.02
N TYR A 111 20.01 -10.28 10.15
CA TYR A 111 18.92 -11.17 10.57
C TYR A 111 18.22 -10.71 11.86
N THR A 112 18.97 -10.29 12.87
CA THR A 112 18.42 -9.79 14.14
C THR A 112 17.53 -8.57 13.95
N VAL A 113 17.89 -7.66 13.03
CA VAL A 113 17.10 -6.48 12.67
C VAL A 113 15.87 -6.88 11.87
N GLN A 114 15.99 -7.83 10.93
CA GLN A 114 14.84 -8.38 10.20
C GLN A 114 13.85 -9.02 11.17
N HIS A 115 14.32 -9.83 12.10
CA HIS A 115 13.47 -10.47 13.10
C HIS A 115 12.77 -9.46 14.02
N TYR A 116 13.46 -8.41 14.44
CA TYR A 116 12.88 -7.32 15.21
C TYR A 116 11.78 -6.59 14.45
N ASN A 117 11.98 -6.36 13.16
CA ASN A 117 11.06 -5.61 12.30
C ASN A 117 9.93 -6.46 11.68
N VAL A 118 9.93 -7.77 11.80
CA VAL A 118 9.01 -8.68 11.11
C VAL A 118 7.54 -8.26 11.24
N LYS A 119 7.09 -7.83 12.43
CA LYS A 119 5.70 -7.39 12.64
C LYS A 119 5.35 -6.11 11.89
N ARG A 120 6.31 -5.21 11.75
CA ARG A 120 6.16 -3.97 10.97
C ARG A 120 6.16 -4.27 9.49
N ASP A 121 7.09 -5.11 9.05
CA ASP A 121 7.29 -5.43 7.64
C ASP A 121 6.13 -6.25 7.06
N LEU A 122 5.51 -7.12 7.87
CA LEU A 122 4.27 -7.82 7.53
C LEU A 122 3.05 -6.89 7.36
N LYS A 123 3.11 -5.68 7.92
CA LYS A 123 2.07 -4.65 7.79
C LYS A 123 2.40 -3.61 6.71
N LYS A 124 3.46 -3.80 5.95
CA LYS A 124 3.83 -2.86 4.89
C LYS A 124 2.73 -2.82 3.84
N ALA A 125 2.33 -1.61 3.49
CA ALA A 125 1.37 -1.34 2.43
C ALA A 125 1.96 -0.32 1.46
N TYR A 126 1.51 -0.39 0.22
CA TYR A 126 2.00 0.42 -0.88
C TYR A 126 0.88 1.29 -1.42
N ALA A 127 1.19 2.55 -1.65
CA ALA A 127 0.20 3.53 -2.05
C ALA A 127 -0.38 3.23 -3.44
N ALA A 128 -1.69 3.33 -3.54
CA ALA A 128 -2.45 3.29 -4.77
C ALA A 128 -3.50 4.40 -4.76
N VAL A 129 -3.99 4.78 -5.93
CA VAL A 129 -5.07 5.74 -6.10
C VAL A 129 -6.19 5.16 -6.97
N TYR A 130 -7.41 5.39 -6.55
CA TYR A 130 -8.60 5.12 -7.36
C TYR A 130 -9.21 6.45 -7.81
N GLN A 131 -9.36 6.62 -9.11
CA GLN A 131 -9.98 7.78 -9.73
C GLN A 131 -11.49 7.54 -9.85
N LEU A 132 -12.29 8.36 -9.18
CA LEU A 132 -13.74 8.17 -9.11
C LEU A 132 -14.45 8.52 -10.42
N ASP A 133 -13.89 9.47 -11.19
CA ASP A 133 -14.51 9.97 -12.42
C ASP A 133 -14.47 8.94 -13.56
N ASN A 134 -13.36 8.20 -13.68
CA ASN A 134 -13.15 7.22 -14.75
C ASN A 134 -13.08 5.78 -14.28
N ASN A 135 -13.29 5.52 -12.97
CA ASN A 135 -13.24 4.23 -12.33
C ASN A 135 -11.90 3.48 -12.57
N LYS A 136 -10.81 4.20 -12.55
CA LYS A 136 -9.48 3.66 -12.83
C LYS A 136 -8.65 3.53 -11.57
N LEU A 137 -8.05 2.37 -11.36
CA LEU A 137 -7.06 2.13 -10.33
C LEU A 137 -5.65 2.36 -10.91
N VAL A 138 -4.81 3.07 -10.17
CA VAL A 138 -3.40 3.28 -10.50
C VAL A 138 -2.54 2.92 -9.30
N GLN A 139 -1.61 1.99 -9.49
CA GLN A 139 -0.61 1.63 -8.48
C GLN A 139 0.50 2.67 -8.49
N ILE A 140 0.74 3.33 -7.35
CA ILE A 140 1.75 4.39 -7.21
C ILE A 140 3.08 3.78 -6.77
N ALA A 141 3.06 3.06 -5.65
CA ALA A 141 4.23 2.40 -5.06
C ALA A 141 4.11 0.88 -5.16
N ASP A 142 5.23 0.19 -5.12
CA ASP A 142 5.27 -1.27 -5.08
C ASP A 142 6.47 -1.77 -4.26
N VAL A 143 6.76 -3.07 -4.36
CA VAL A 143 7.88 -3.68 -3.63
C VAL A 143 9.22 -3.07 -4.03
N GLU A 144 9.41 -2.69 -5.30
CA GLU A 144 10.68 -2.12 -5.78
C GLU A 144 10.81 -0.62 -5.47
N LEU A 145 9.70 0.11 -5.50
CA LEU A 145 9.60 1.53 -5.19
C LEU A 145 8.63 1.72 -4.01
N PRO A 146 9.07 1.42 -2.77
CA PRO A 146 8.15 1.28 -1.65
C PRO A 146 7.68 2.58 -1.01
N ASP A 147 8.48 3.64 -1.11
CA ASP A 147 8.26 4.86 -0.35
C ASP A 147 7.58 5.91 -1.24
N ALA A 148 6.34 6.25 -0.93
CA ALA A 148 5.55 7.20 -1.70
C ALA A 148 5.18 8.44 -0.87
N GLN A 149 5.41 9.62 -1.45
CA GLN A 149 4.90 10.89 -0.98
C GLN A 149 3.78 11.36 -1.91
N LEU A 150 2.58 11.39 -1.38
CA LEU A 150 1.41 11.85 -2.11
C LEU A 150 1.39 13.38 -2.19
N PRO A 151 0.78 13.97 -3.22
CA PRO A 151 0.66 15.41 -3.34
C PRO A 151 -0.16 15.98 -2.18
N VAL A 152 0.16 17.23 -1.82
CA VAL A 152 -0.56 17.95 -0.74
C VAL A 152 -2.05 17.93 -1.03
N LYS A 153 -2.86 17.49 -0.05
CA LYS A 153 -4.31 17.34 -0.16
C LYS A 153 -4.79 16.43 -1.29
N GLY A 154 -3.89 15.64 -1.90
CA GLY A 154 -4.20 14.77 -3.03
C GLY A 154 -4.46 15.49 -4.36
N MET A 155 -4.16 16.80 -4.47
CA MET A 155 -4.57 17.66 -5.59
C MET A 155 -3.56 17.72 -6.76
N GLY A 156 -2.34 17.20 -6.58
CA GLY A 156 -1.36 17.18 -7.67
C GLY A 156 -1.60 16.06 -8.67
N ASP A 157 -0.94 16.14 -9.82
CA ASP A 157 -1.01 15.13 -10.88
C ASP A 157 0.05 14.04 -10.72
N TRP A 158 0.97 14.24 -9.78
CA TRP A 158 2.14 13.41 -9.58
C TRP A 158 2.35 13.08 -8.12
N ALA A 159 2.84 11.86 -7.87
CA ALA A 159 3.41 11.47 -6.59
C ALA A 159 4.94 11.34 -6.74
N LEU A 160 5.67 11.59 -5.65
CA LEU A 160 7.09 11.28 -5.57
C LEU A 160 7.23 9.89 -4.96
N VAL A 161 7.97 9.01 -5.62
CA VAL A 161 8.25 7.66 -5.13
C VAL A 161 9.75 7.46 -5.07
N SER A 162 10.23 6.77 -4.04
CA SER A 162 11.65 6.54 -3.87
C SER A 162 11.97 5.11 -3.44
N THR A 163 13.23 4.73 -3.70
CA THR A 163 13.79 3.47 -3.23
C THR A 163 15.24 3.63 -2.83
N SER A 164 15.60 3.03 -1.71
CA SER A 164 16.99 2.91 -1.27
C SER A 164 17.56 1.50 -1.47
N LYS A 165 16.78 0.59 -2.04
CA LYS A 165 17.16 -0.82 -2.19
C LYS A 165 18.50 -1.04 -2.92
N PRO A 166 18.79 -0.35 -4.05
CA PRO A 166 20.06 -0.53 -4.75
C PRO A 166 21.29 -0.18 -3.89
N TYR A 167 21.09 0.70 -2.90
CA TYR A 167 22.18 1.23 -2.05
C TYR A 167 22.19 0.64 -0.65
N SER A 168 21.29 -0.28 -0.34
CA SER A 168 21.10 -0.80 1.02
C SER A 168 22.36 -1.49 1.57
N LEU A 169 23.10 -2.21 0.73
CA LEU A 169 24.35 -2.87 1.16
C LEU A 169 25.47 -1.82 1.39
N SER A 170 25.65 -0.86 0.49
CA SER A 170 26.69 0.17 0.62
C SER A 170 26.43 1.11 1.80
N SER A 171 25.17 1.37 2.11
CA SER A 171 24.78 2.24 3.23
C SER A 171 25.26 1.75 4.60
N MET A 172 25.48 0.44 4.75
CA MET A 172 26.04 -0.16 5.98
C MET A 172 27.46 0.32 6.27
N TRP A 173 28.22 0.67 5.22
CA TRP A 173 29.61 1.10 5.31
C TRP A 173 29.75 2.63 5.22
N GLU A 174 28.89 3.25 4.43
CA GLU A 174 28.93 4.71 4.19
C GLU A 174 28.28 5.51 5.34
N GLY A 175 27.47 4.87 6.18
CA GLY A 175 26.73 5.54 7.26
C GLY A 175 25.65 6.53 6.75
N ARG A 176 25.39 6.54 5.45
CA ARG A 176 24.36 7.36 4.79
C ARG A 176 23.61 6.50 3.79
N THR A 177 22.31 6.73 3.65
CA THR A 177 21.47 6.02 2.69
C THR A 177 21.23 6.91 1.46
N ARG A 178 21.54 6.40 0.30
CA ARG A 178 21.18 6.99 -0.99
C ARG A 178 19.83 6.45 -1.44
N SER A 179 19.15 7.19 -2.28
CA SER A 179 17.86 6.78 -2.85
C SER A 179 17.73 7.26 -4.29
N ASP A 180 17.02 6.50 -5.08
CA ASP A 180 16.52 6.93 -6.38
C ASP A 180 15.12 7.51 -6.21
N TYR A 181 14.85 8.60 -6.92
CA TYR A 181 13.60 9.33 -6.86
C TYR A 181 12.91 9.31 -8.22
N TYR A 182 11.64 8.95 -8.19
CA TYR A 182 10.80 8.87 -9.38
C TYR A 182 9.55 9.73 -9.21
N LYS A 183 9.17 10.41 -10.28
CA LYS A 183 7.88 11.04 -10.45
C LYS A 183 6.91 10.01 -11.03
N VAL A 184 5.76 9.81 -10.39
CA VAL A 184 4.72 8.87 -10.83
C VAL A 184 3.45 9.63 -11.17
N SER A 185 2.95 9.45 -12.40
CA SER A 185 1.69 10.03 -12.83
C SER A 185 0.52 9.35 -12.12
N LEU A 186 -0.32 10.12 -11.42
CA LEU A 186 -1.52 9.60 -10.78
C LEU A 186 -2.61 9.20 -11.79
N ALA A 187 -2.54 9.70 -13.03
CA ALA A 187 -3.48 9.37 -14.08
C ALA A 187 -3.13 8.08 -14.81
N THR A 188 -1.84 7.83 -15.06
CA THR A 188 -1.39 6.71 -15.91
C THR A 188 -0.61 5.64 -15.14
N GLY A 189 0.06 6.01 -14.04
CA GLY A 189 1.04 5.17 -13.35
C GLY A 189 2.44 5.21 -13.97
N GLU A 190 2.65 6.04 -14.99
CA GLU A 190 3.95 6.19 -15.65
C GLU A 190 4.98 6.75 -14.68
N ARG A 191 6.18 6.15 -14.68
CA ARG A 191 7.28 6.47 -13.79
C ARG A 191 8.41 7.13 -14.57
N THR A 192 8.89 8.26 -14.08
CA THR A 192 10.03 8.99 -14.65
C THR A 192 11.07 9.19 -13.57
N LEU A 193 12.30 8.74 -13.80
CA LEU A 193 13.44 8.99 -12.91
C LEU A 193 13.73 10.49 -12.85
N ILE A 194 13.84 11.04 -11.63
CA ILE A 194 14.17 12.45 -11.39
C ILE A 194 15.62 12.59 -10.92
N ALA A 195 16.01 11.74 -9.97
CA ALA A 195 17.34 11.75 -9.37
C ALA A 195 17.78 10.33 -9.04
N GLU A 196 19.03 10.02 -9.28
CA GLU A 196 19.67 8.75 -8.99
C GLU A 196 20.73 8.94 -7.92
N ALA A 197 20.83 7.98 -7.00
CA ALA A 197 21.83 7.95 -5.94
C ALA A 197 21.92 9.23 -5.08
N ASP A 198 20.81 9.94 -4.90
CA ASP A 198 20.78 11.18 -4.13
C ASP A 198 20.61 10.91 -2.63
N TYR A 199 21.19 11.79 -1.79
CA TYR A 199 21.07 11.70 -0.36
C TYR A 199 19.80 12.41 0.12
N ALA A 200 18.87 11.64 0.71
CA ALA A 200 17.67 12.21 1.32
C ALA A 200 18.05 13.16 2.48
N GLY A 201 17.64 14.41 2.38
CA GLY A 201 17.62 15.32 3.52
C GLY A 201 18.71 16.41 3.60
N TYR A 202 19.44 16.67 2.53
CA TYR A 202 20.33 17.83 2.47
C TYR A 202 19.82 18.89 1.48
N ARG A 203 18.78 19.59 1.86
CA ARG A 203 18.47 20.93 1.35
C ARG A 203 17.92 21.80 2.48
#